data_4ae34929ec9f7672d6e71fa8f9e8690d
#
_entry.id   4ae34929ec9f7672d6e71fa8f9e8690d
#
_cell.length_a   1.000
_cell.length_b   1.000
_cell.length_c   1.000
_cell.angle_alpha   90.00
_cell.angle_beta   90.00
_cell.angle_gamma   90.00
#
_symmetry.space_group_name_H-M   'P 1'
#
loop_
_entity.id
_entity.type
_entity.pdbx_description
1 polymer ?
#
loop_
_entity_poly.entity_id
_entity_poly.type
_entity_poly.pdbx_seq_one_letter_code
_entity_poly.pdbx_strand_id
1 'polypeptide(L)'
;MSFFTVEGLAAGYGRRPVLSGVDFTLEAGKLYGVLGANGSGKSTLLKAACGILPHRGRCLLEGQALETQSVRMRARQCGYIPQRSGIGIDLSALEVVLMGFNPQLGLLERPSAAMQAKAREALRQVGLEDRADENYQHLSEGQKQLCILARTLAADARLLLLDEPESALDFQHRHRLLALLRGWAGAGRRAALVALHDPALALNGCDGLLILAEGRVQGTLRPAADEPAAIEAALRTLYGPVSVRRCQNRAGNPQLVLLKEEG
;
A
#
# COMPACT_ATOMS: atom_id res chain seq x y z
N MET A 1 5.42 -2.64 19.72
CA MET A 1 6.41 -1.57 19.43
C MET A 1 6.09 -0.97 18.08
N SER A 2 6.11 0.35 17.96
CA SER A 2 5.86 1.06 16.70
C SER A 2 6.92 0.69 15.65
N PHE A 3 6.50 0.33 14.45
CA PHE A 3 7.40 0.03 13.34
C PHE A 3 7.59 1.23 12.43
N PHE A 4 6.49 1.91 12.10
CA PHE A 4 6.51 3.14 11.34
C PHE A 4 5.62 4.17 12.03
N THR A 5 6.15 5.36 12.30
CA THR A 5 5.43 6.44 12.99
C THR A 5 5.48 7.71 12.15
N VAL A 6 4.36 8.35 12.01
CA VAL A 6 4.20 9.66 11.35
C VAL A 6 3.73 10.65 12.40
N GLU A 7 4.44 11.77 12.51
CA GLU A 7 4.22 12.81 13.51
C GLU A 7 4.07 14.18 12.85
N GLY A 8 2.90 14.81 13.03
CA GLY A 8 2.61 16.15 12.57
C GLY A 8 2.75 16.36 11.06
N LEU A 9 2.53 15.33 10.25
CA LEU A 9 2.76 15.38 8.82
C LEU A 9 1.84 16.42 8.15
N ALA A 10 2.45 17.40 7.48
CA ALA A 10 1.76 18.40 6.68
C ALA A 10 2.39 18.46 5.29
N ALA A 11 1.59 18.34 4.23
CA ALA A 11 2.04 18.31 2.86
C ALA A 11 0.99 18.88 1.90
N GLY A 12 1.43 19.30 0.71
CA GLY A 12 0.54 19.83 -0.32
C GLY A 12 1.30 20.13 -1.61
N TYR A 13 0.62 20.76 -2.57
CA TYR A 13 1.17 21.09 -3.88
C TYR A 13 1.21 22.61 -4.05
N GLY A 14 2.40 23.18 -4.20
CA GLY A 14 2.60 24.61 -4.26
C GLY A 14 2.09 25.30 -2.98
N ARG A 15 1.12 26.21 -3.13
CA ARG A 15 0.50 26.92 -2.00
C ARG A 15 -0.74 26.23 -1.43
N ARG A 16 -1.20 25.13 -2.03
CA ARG A 16 -2.40 24.40 -1.62
C ARG A 16 -2.05 23.32 -0.60
N PRO A 17 -2.37 23.48 0.68
CA PRO A 17 -2.22 22.42 1.68
C PRO A 17 -3.25 21.31 1.38
N VAL A 18 -2.83 20.05 1.56
CA VAL A 18 -3.67 18.86 1.40
C VAL A 18 -3.73 18.09 2.71
N LEU A 19 -2.61 17.99 3.41
CA LEU A 19 -2.51 17.33 4.71
C LEU A 19 -2.12 18.36 5.77
N SER A 20 -2.70 18.23 6.97
CA SER A 20 -2.49 19.18 8.06
C SER A 20 -2.40 18.48 9.41
N GLY A 21 -1.17 18.20 9.88
CA GLY A 21 -0.93 17.60 11.19
C GLY A 21 -1.44 16.16 11.28
N VAL A 22 -1.01 15.31 10.35
CA VAL A 22 -1.38 13.89 10.35
C VAL A 22 -0.46 13.10 11.26
N ASP A 23 -1.05 12.36 12.19
CA ASP A 23 -0.38 11.48 13.13
C ASP A 23 -0.93 10.06 13.03
N PHE A 24 -0.07 9.06 12.91
CA PHE A 24 -0.44 7.65 13.00
C PHE A 24 0.78 6.75 13.23
N THR A 25 0.51 5.49 13.61
CA THR A 25 1.54 4.49 13.82
C THR A 25 1.14 3.16 13.19
N LEU A 26 2.08 2.49 12.53
CA LEU A 26 1.94 1.14 12.02
C LEU A 26 2.80 0.18 12.84
N GLU A 27 2.28 -1.02 13.10
CA GLU A 27 2.99 -2.10 13.75
C GLU A 27 3.65 -3.01 12.70
N ALA A 28 4.78 -3.63 13.05
CA ALA A 28 5.38 -4.65 12.20
C ALA A 28 4.48 -5.89 12.08
N GLY A 29 4.55 -6.57 10.96
CA GLY A 29 3.78 -7.77 10.67
C GLY A 29 2.37 -7.51 10.19
N LYS A 30 1.98 -6.25 9.93
CA LYS A 30 0.58 -5.89 9.64
C LYS A 30 0.40 -5.16 8.31
N LEU A 31 -0.78 -5.39 7.73
CA LEU A 31 -1.30 -4.68 6.57
C LEU A 31 -2.34 -3.64 7.03
N TYR A 32 -2.09 -2.37 6.72
CA TYR A 32 -3.01 -1.28 7.01
C TYR A 32 -3.65 -0.75 5.73
N GLY A 33 -4.93 -0.36 5.82
CA GLY A 33 -5.62 0.38 4.77
C GLY A 33 -5.77 1.86 5.12
N VAL A 34 -5.85 2.72 4.10
CA VAL A 34 -6.31 4.11 4.23
C VAL A 34 -7.63 4.24 3.49
N LEU A 35 -8.68 4.57 4.22
CA LEU A 35 -9.99 4.92 3.66
C LEU A 35 -10.19 6.43 3.70
N GLY A 36 -10.83 6.96 2.68
CA GLY A 36 -11.14 8.38 2.57
C GLY A 36 -11.80 8.70 1.24
N ALA A 37 -12.59 9.75 1.19
CA ALA A 37 -13.22 10.23 -0.03
C ALA A 37 -12.19 10.59 -1.13
N ASN A 38 -12.64 10.72 -2.36
CA ASN A 38 -11.79 11.21 -3.44
C ASN A 38 -11.32 12.63 -3.11
N GLY A 39 -10.01 12.88 -3.26
CA GLY A 39 -9.41 14.15 -2.89
C GLY A 39 -9.11 14.36 -1.41
N SER A 40 -9.37 13.38 -0.53
CA SER A 40 -9.08 13.47 0.91
C SER A 40 -7.58 13.56 1.24
N GLY A 41 -6.70 13.23 0.28
CA GLY A 41 -5.25 13.29 0.46
C GLY A 41 -4.55 11.94 0.59
N LYS A 42 -5.20 10.80 0.30
CA LYS A 42 -4.59 9.44 0.40
C LYS A 42 -3.26 9.35 -0.36
N SER A 43 -3.25 9.69 -1.65
CA SER A 43 -2.02 9.67 -2.47
C SER A 43 -0.97 10.64 -1.97
N THR A 44 -1.39 11.80 -1.45
CA THR A 44 -0.49 12.80 -0.86
C THR A 44 0.14 12.26 0.42
N LEU A 45 -0.66 11.58 1.26
CA LEU A 45 -0.19 10.93 2.48
C LEU A 45 0.90 9.89 2.16
N LEU A 46 0.63 8.98 1.24
CA LEU A 46 1.58 7.92 0.86
C LEU A 46 2.88 8.52 0.29
N LYS A 47 2.79 9.51 -0.61
CA LYS A 47 3.97 10.17 -1.21
C LYS A 47 4.79 10.95 -0.18
N ALA A 48 4.13 11.66 0.73
CA ALA A 48 4.81 12.40 1.79
C ALA A 48 5.47 11.45 2.78
N ALA A 49 4.77 10.40 3.21
CA ALA A 49 5.25 9.42 4.18
C ALA A 49 6.50 8.65 3.71
N CYS A 50 6.73 8.48 2.40
CA CYS A 50 7.97 7.89 1.87
C CYS A 50 8.99 8.93 1.38
N GLY A 51 8.74 10.23 1.59
CA GLY A 51 9.63 11.31 1.23
C GLY A 51 9.76 11.59 -0.27
N ILE A 52 8.79 11.17 -1.09
CA ILE A 52 8.66 11.55 -2.51
C ILE A 52 8.15 12.98 -2.62
N LEU A 53 7.17 13.34 -1.77
CA LEU A 53 6.63 14.70 -1.71
C LEU A 53 7.25 15.45 -0.53
N PRO A 54 7.76 16.68 -0.75
CA PRO A 54 8.22 17.53 0.36
C PRO A 54 7.11 17.74 1.39
N HIS A 55 7.47 17.65 2.66
CA HIS A 55 6.52 17.75 3.78
C HIS A 55 7.16 18.40 5.00
N ARG A 56 6.33 18.75 5.98
CA ARG A 56 6.71 19.07 7.36
C ARG A 56 6.28 17.92 8.25
N GLY A 57 6.81 17.87 9.46
CA GLY A 57 6.60 16.75 10.39
C GLY A 57 7.71 15.70 10.26
N ARG A 58 7.49 14.53 10.81
CA ARG A 58 8.50 13.45 10.89
C ARG A 58 7.91 12.11 10.49
N CYS A 59 8.68 11.35 9.73
CA CYS A 59 8.37 9.96 9.37
C CYS A 59 9.50 9.05 9.89
N LEU A 60 9.18 8.24 10.88
CA LEU A 60 10.16 7.42 11.60
C LEU A 60 9.96 5.94 11.24
N LEU A 61 10.94 5.33 10.62
CA LEU A 61 10.98 3.88 10.42
C LEU A 61 11.89 3.26 11.48
N GLU A 62 11.31 2.49 12.40
CA GLU A 62 11.99 1.93 13.58
C GLU A 62 12.78 2.98 14.38
N GLY A 63 12.18 4.16 14.57
CA GLY A 63 12.77 5.27 15.29
C GLY A 63 13.77 6.11 14.49
N GLN A 64 14.11 5.72 13.27
CA GLN A 64 15.01 6.47 12.39
C GLN A 64 14.23 7.39 11.46
N ALA A 65 14.51 8.70 11.50
CA ALA A 65 13.85 9.68 10.65
C ALA A 65 14.22 9.47 9.17
N LEU A 66 13.23 9.31 8.31
CA LEU A 66 13.44 9.14 6.87
C LEU A 66 13.96 10.42 6.21
N GLU A 67 13.62 11.60 6.76
CA GLU A 67 14.03 12.91 6.24
C GLU A 67 15.55 13.11 6.27
N THR A 68 16.23 12.48 7.24
CA THR A 68 17.69 12.57 7.39
C THR A 68 18.46 11.64 6.46
N GLN A 69 17.76 10.74 5.79
CA GLN A 69 18.38 9.73 4.93
C GLN A 69 18.50 10.21 3.50
N SER A 70 19.54 9.72 2.78
CA SER A 70 19.66 9.93 1.34
C SER A 70 18.47 9.30 0.59
N VAL A 71 18.13 9.82 -0.59
CA VAL A 71 17.06 9.27 -1.45
C VAL A 71 17.29 7.78 -1.72
N ARG A 72 18.54 7.38 -1.94
CA ARG A 72 18.91 5.98 -2.20
C ARG A 72 18.66 5.09 -0.98
N MET A 73 18.97 5.56 0.22
CA MET A 73 18.73 4.81 1.46
C MET A 73 17.22 4.65 1.72
N ARG A 74 16.44 5.73 1.54
CA ARG A 74 14.97 5.66 1.63
C ARG A 74 14.37 4.67 0.63
N ALA A 75 14.84 4.69 -0.63
CA ALA A 75 14.36 3.79 -1.68
C ALA A 75 14.69 2.31 -1.42
N ARG A 76 15.70 2.00 -0.61
CA ARG A 76 15.98 0.64 -0.14
C ARG A 76 15.03 0.19 0.98
N GLN A 77 14.51 1.12 1.76
CA GLN A 77 13.67 0.83 2.92
C GLN A 77 12.17 0.93 2.61
N CYS A 78 11.79 1.86 1.73
CA CYS A 78 10.41 2.17 1.41
C CYS A 78 10.13 1.92 -0.07
N GLY A 79 9.19 1.00 -0.36
CA GLY A 79 8.63 0.81 -1.69
C GLY A 79 7.35 1.62 -1.86
N TYR A 80 7.26 2.40 -2.96
CA TYR A 80 6.04 3.11 -3.32
C TYR A 80 5.48 2.59 -4.64
N ILE A 81 4.20 2.25 -4.65
CA ILE A 81 3.45 1.86 -5.85
C ILE A 81 2.43 2.95 -6.15
N PRO A 82 2.56 3.68 -7.27
CA PRO A 82 1.57 4.66 -7.70
C PRO A 82 0.34 3.97 -8.29
N GLN A 83 -0.79 4.65 -8.29
CA GLN A 83 -2.04 4.20 -8.92
C GLN A 83 -1.87 3.84 -10.41
N ARG A 84 -1.04 4.59 -11.12
CA ARG A 84 -0.68 4.33 -12.52
C ARG A 84 0.83 4.33 -12.67
N SER A 85 1.35 3.28 -13.27
CA SER A 85 2.77 3.16 -13.62
C SER A 85 2.93 3.39 -15.13
N GLY A 86 3.38 4.57 -15.49
CA GLY A 86 3.65 4.92 -16.91
C GLY A 86 5.04 4.48 -17.34
N ILE A 87 5.32 3.17 -17.41
CA ILE A 87 6.55 2.67 -18.04
C ILE A 87 6.31 2.63 -19.55
N GLY A 88 6.84 3.60 -20.28
CA GLY A 88 6.73 3.71 -21.74
C GLY A 88 7.93 3.14 -22.49
N ILE A 89 8.78 2.34 -21.84
CA ILE A 89 10.01 1.78 -22.41
C ILE A 89 9.75 0.34 -22.86
N ASP A 90 10.42 -0.08 -23.91
CA ASP A 90 10.38 -1.44 -24.47
C ASP A 90 11.24 -2.38 -23.62
N LEU A 91 10.63 -2.95 -22.57
CA LEU A 91 11.26 -3.86 -21.61
C LEU A 91 10.37 -5.07 -21.37
N SER A 92 10.98 -6.23 -21.09
CA SER A 92 10.26 -7.41 -20.62
C SER A 92 9.73 -7.22 -19.19
N ALA A 93 8.73 -8.02 -18.81
CA ALA A 93 8.22 -8.02 -17.44
C ALA A 93 9.34 -8.28 -16.41
N LEU A 94 10.25 -9.20 -16.71
CA LEU A 94 11.41 -9.50 -15.85
C LEU A 94 12.33 -8.30 -15.70
N GLU A 95 12.64 -7.58 -16.78
CA GLU A 95 13.47 -6.37 -16.71
C GLU A 95 12.82 -5.27 -15.89
N VAL A 96 11.50 -5.08 -16.02
CA VAL A 96 10.74 -4.15 -15.18
C VAL A 96 10.84 -4.53 -13.69
N VAL A 97 10.75 -5.82 -13.36
CA VAL A 97 10.91 -6.28 -11.96
C VAL A 97 12.35 -6.06 -11.48
N LEU A 98 13.36 -6.32 -12.32
CA LEU A 98 14.77 -6.09 -12.00
C LEU A 98 15.08 -4.61 -11.69
N MET A 99 14.34 -3.64 -12.26
CA MET A 99 14.49 -2.23 -11.89
C MET A 99 14.25 -1.97 -10.38
N GLY A 100 13.56 -2.85 -9.68
CA GLY A 100 13.39 -2.77 -8.22
C GLY A 100 14.72 -2.78 -7.45
N PHE A 101 15.76 -3.37 -8.02
CA PHE A 101 17.08 -3.43 -7.41
C PHE A 101 17.96 -2.20 -7.67
N ASN A 102 17.53 -1.24 -8.51
CA ASN A 102 18.32 -0.05 -8.83
C ASN A 102 18.88 0.69 -7.59
N PRO A 103 18.16 0.85 -6.47
CA PRO A 103 18.73 1.44 -5.27
C PRO A 103 19.89 0.65 -4.66
N GLN A 104 20.02 -0.63 -4.98
CA GLN A 104 21.06 -1.53 -4.45
C GLN A 104 22.30 -1.59 -5.36
N LEU A 105 22.13 -1.32 -6.67
CA LEU A 105 23.17 -1.45 -7.69
C LEU A 105 24.06 -0.20 -7.77
N GLY A 106 25.35 -0.36 -8.09
CA GLY A 106 26.26 0.70 -8.50
C GLY A 106 25.92 1.26 -9.88
N LEU A 107 26.58 2.35 -10.28
CA LEU A 107 26.25 3.10 -11.52
C LEU A 107 26.32 2.24 -12.80
N LEU A 108 27.21 1.26 -12.86
CA LEU A 108 27.40 0.36 -14.01
C LEU A 108 27.22 -1.12 -13.62
N GLU A 109 26.70 -1.36 -12.44
CA GLU A 109 26.48 -2.71 -11.93
C GLU A 109 25.24 -3.34 -12.56
N ARG A 110 25.36 -4.59 -12.97
CA ARG A 110 24.24 -5.38 -13.50
C ARG A 110 23.59 -6.22 -12.39
N PRO A 111 22.29 -6.51 -12.49
CA PRO A 111 21.64 -7.43 -11.56
C PRO A 111 22.34 -8.79 -11.50
N SER A 112 22.65 -9.25 -10.30
CA SER A 112 23.27 -10.55 -10.06
C SER A 112 22.30 -11.71 -10.37
N ALA A 113 22.84 -12.94 -10.48
CA ALA A 113 22.01 -14.13 -10.64
C ALA A 113 21.02 -14.32 -9.49
N ALA A 114 21.40 -13.96 -8.26
CA ALA A 114 20.50 -13.98 -7.10
C ALA A 114 19.35 -12.96 -7.22
N MET A 115 19.62 -11.75 -7.76
CA MET A 115 18.56 -10.76 -8.03
C MET A 115 17.62 -11.23 -9.15
N GLN A 116 18.15 -11.89 -10.19
CA GLN A 116 17.32 -12.48 -11.26
C GLN A 116 16.41 -13.58 -10.72
N ALA A 117 16.92 -14.45 -9.85
CA ALA A 117 16.12 -15.49 -9.20
C ALA A 117 15.02 -14.89 -8.32
N LYS A 118 15.33 -13.85 -7.52
CA LYS A 118 14.32 -13.12 -6.72
C LYS A 118 13.26 -12.44 -7.59
N ALA A 119 13.65 -11.87 -8.73
CA ALA A 119 12.71 -11.23 -9.66
C ALA A 119 11.75 -12.26 -10.28
N ARG A 120 12.23 -13.41 -10.72
CA ARG A 120 11.38 -14.51 -11.23
C ARG A 120 10.45 -15.05 -10.15
N GLU A 121 10.94 -15.24 -8.93
CA GLU A 121 10.11 -15.64 -7.78
C GLU A 121 9.01 -14.62 -7.49
N ALA A 122 9.31 -13.32 -7.54
CA ALA A 122 8.30 -12.28 -7.37
C ALA A 122 7.23 -12.31 -8.48
N LEU A 123 7.63 -12.54 -9.73
CA LEU A 123 6.68 -12.74 -10.83
C LEU A 123 5.79 -13.98 -10.62
N ARG A 124 6.36 -15.08 -10.11
CA ARG A 124 5.63 -16.29 -9.77
C ARG A 124 4.58 -16.03 -8.68
N GLN A 125 4.93 -15.27 -7.64
CA GLN A 125 4.01 -14.93 -6.55
C GLN A 125 2.78 -14.14 -7.03
N VAL A 126 2.95 -13.30 -8.04
CA VAL A 126 1.85 -12.53 -8.63
C VAL A 126 1.17 -13.25 -9.81
N GLY A 127 1.63 -14.45 -10.21
CA GLY A 127 1.05 -15.25 -11.28
C GLY A 127 1.43 -14.79 -12.70
N LEU A 128 2.63 -14.22 -12.86
CA LEU A 128 3.17 -13.72 -14.13
C LEU A 128 4.47 -14.42 -14.54
N GLU A 129 4.78 -15.60 -13.99
CA GLU A 129 6.02 -16.34 -14.30
C GLU A 129 6.14 -16.66 -15.79
N ASP A 130 5.07 -17.17 -16.39
CA ASP A 130 5.02 -17.56 -17.82
C ASP A 130 5.11 -16.35 -18.77
N ARG A 131 5.00 -15.14 -18.24
CA ARG A 131 5.08 -13.88 -18.99
C ARG A 131 6.34 -13.08 -18.70
N ALA A 132 7.32 -13.69 -18.03
CA ALA A 132 8.55 -13.02 -17.60
C ALA A 132 9.29 -12.34 -18.77
N ASP A 133 9.33 -12.99 -19.93
CA ASP A 133 10.04 -12.53 -21.12
C ASP A 133 9.11 -11.76 -22.10
N GLU A 134 7.80 -11.59 -21.76
CA GLU A 134 6.84 -10.81 -22.56
C GLU A 134 7.11 -9.31 -22.37
N ASN A 135 6.92 -8.54 -23.43
CA ASN A 135 7.02 -7.08 -23.35
C ASN A 135 5.97 -6.52 -22.38
N TYR A 136 6.44 -5.74 -21.39
CA TYR A 136 5.58 -5.11 -20.37
C TYR A 136 4.42 -4.30 -20.98
N GLN A 137 4.63 -3.65 -22.14
CA GLN A 137 3.60 -2.84 -22.78
C GLN A 137 2.44 -3.69 -23.33
N HIS A 138 2.68 -4.95 -23.66
CA HIS A 138 1.66 -5.88 -24.17
C HIS A 138 0.81 -6.51 -23.06
N LEU A 139 1.22 -6.39 -21.80
CA LEU A 139 0.45 -6.83 -20.66
C LEU A 139 -0.85 -6.02 -20.51
N SER A 140 -1.92 -6.67 -20.03
CA SER A 140 -3.13 -5.95 -19.63
C SER A 140 -2.85 -4.99 -18.46
N GLU A 141 -3.69 -3.98 -18.23
CA GLU A 141 -3.48 -3.03 -17.14
C GLU A 141 -3.40 -3.71 -15.76
N GLY A 142 -4.21 -4.74 -15.52
CA GLY A 142 -4.13 -5.54 -14.30
C GLY A 142 -2.80 -6.30 -14.18
N GLN A 143 -2.30 -6.89 -15.28
CA GLN A 143 -1.01 -7.57 -15.32
C GLN A 143 0.15 -6.58 -15.13
N LYS A 144 0.08 -5.39 -15.73
CA LYS A 144 1.05 -4.31 -15.49
C LYS A 144 1.11 -3.94 -14.02
N GLN A 145 -0.04 -3.81 -13.37
CA GLN A 145 -0.12 -3.52 -11.93
C GLN A 145 0.51 -4.62 -11.09
N LEU A 146 0.24 -5.89 -11.40
CA LEU A 146 0.86 -7.04 -10.75
C LEU A 146 2.38 -7.11 -10.99
N CYS A 147 2.86 -6.75 -12.19
CA CYS A 147 4.29 -6.66 -12.50
C CYS A 147 4.99 -5.58 -11.65
N ILE A 148 4.35 -4.41 -11.47
CA ILE A 148 4.86 -3.35 -10.58
C ILE A 148 4.86 -3.80 -9.12
N LEU A 149 3.86 -4.55 -8.70
CA LEU A 149 3.87 -5.16 -7.37
C LEU A 149 5.05 -6.13 -7.22
N ALA A 150 5.28 -7.03 -8.19
CA ALA A 150 6.42 -7.95 -8.19
C ALA A 150 7.76 -7.20 -8.10
N ARG A 151 7.94 -6.10 -8.86
CA ARG A 151 9.11 -5.22 -8.76
C ARG A 151 9.35 -4.73 -7.34
N THR A 152 8.29 -4.35 -6.65
CA THR A 152 8.39 -3.78 -5.30
C THR A 152 8.65 -4.87 -4.25
N LEU A 153 8.06 -6.05 -4.42
CA LEU A 153 8.31 -7.21 -3.56
C LEU A 153 9.75 -7.74 -3.71
N ALA A 154 10.27 -7.78 -4.95
CA ALA A 154 11.64 -8.22 -5.25
C ALA A 154 12.71 -7.30 -4.62
N ALA A 155 12.43 -6.00 -4.52
CA ALA A 155 13.32 -5.00 -3.94
C ALA A 155 13.61 -5.21 -2.44
N ASP A 156 12.80 -6.03 -1.76
CA ASP A 156 12.94 -6.39 -0.34
C ASP A 156 12.87 -5.17 0.62
N ALA A 157 12.05 -4.18 0.25
CA ALA A 157 11.78 -3.03 1.11
C ALA A 157 11.11 -3.48 2.42
N ARG A 158 11.18 -2.66 3.46
CA ARG A 158 10.60 -2.96 4.77
C ARG A 158 9.24 -2.32 4.98
N LEU A 159 8.98 -1.20 4.32
CA LEU A 159 7.70 -0.49 4.31
C LEU A 159 7.20 -0.41 2.87
N LEU A 160 5.97 -0.86 2.62
CA LEU A 160 5.29 -0.68 1.34
C LEU A 160 4.15 0.33 1.47
N LEU A 161 4.13 1.28 0.56
CA LEU A 161 3.09 2.30 0.45
C LEU A 161 2.45 2.18 -0.94
N LEU A 162 1.17 1.78 -1.00
CA LEU A 162 0.51 1.44 -2.24
C LEU A 162 -0.71 2.35 -2.47
N ASP A 163 -0.77 2.99 -3.61
CA ASP A 163 -1.82 3.93 -3.98
C ASP A 163 -2.81 3.25 -4.93
N GLU A 164 -3.91 2.75 -4.38
CA GLU A 164 -5.02 2.10 -5.09
C GLU A 164 -4.58 0.97 -6.05
N PRO A 165 -3.75 0.02 -5.55
CA PRO A 165 -3.17 -1.02 -6.41
C PRO A 165 -4.20 -2.01 -6.95
N GLU A 166 -5.42 -2.00 -6.40
CA GLU A 166 -6.53 -2.88 -6.80
C GLU A 166 -7.39 -2.31 -7.92
N SER A 167 -7.20 -1.05 -8.33
CA SER A 167 -8.12 -0.32 -9.22
C SER A 167 -8.28 -0.96 -10.62
N ALA A 168 -7.24 -1.61 -11.13
CA ALA A 168 -7.24 -2.29 -12.43
C ALA A 168 -7.48 -3.80 -12.32
N LEU A 169 -7.76 -4.33 -11.13
CA LEU A 169 -7.90 -5.75 -10.86
C LEU A 169 -9.36 -6.16 -10.73
N ASP A 170 -9.69 -7.36 -11.18
CA ASP A 170 -11.00 -7.99 -10.93
C ASP A 170 -11.16 -8.44 -9.47
N PHE A 171 -12.35 -8.92 -9.13
CA PHE A 171 -12.71 -9.33 -7.77
C PHE A 171 -11.72 -10.33 -7.16
N GLN A 172 -11.35 -11.39 -7.90
CA GLN A 172 -10.46 -12.43 -7.37
C GLN A 172 -9.04 -11.89 -7.15
N HIS A 173 -8.53 -11.14 -8.11
CA HIS A 173 -7.19 -10.57 -8.04
C HIS A 173 -7.04 -9.51 -6.94
N ARG A 174 -8.10 -8.72 -6.63
CA ARG A 174 -8.08 -7.78 -5.48
C ARG A 174 -7.91 -8.49 -4.15
N HIS A 175 -8.64 -9.57 -3.91
CA HIS A 175 -8.52 -10.35 -2.68
C HIS A 175 -7.14 -11.05 -2.59
N ARG A 176 -6.66 -11.60 -3.72
CA ARG A 176 -5.33 -12.23 -3.79
C ARG A 176 -4.21 -11.23 -3.52
N LEU A 177 -4.33 -9.99 -4.03
CA LEU A 177 -3.41 -8.90 -3.75
C LEU A 177 -3.28 -8.62 -2.26
N LEU A 178 -4.39 -8.43 -1.54
CA LEU A 178 -4.35 -8.15 -0.11
C LEU A 178 -3.82 -9.34 0.70
N ALA A 179 -4.19 -10.56 0.32
CA ALA A 179 -3.65 -11.77 0.96
C ALA A 179 -2.13 -11.87 0.77
N LEU A 180 -1.62 -11.57 -0.42
CA LEU A 180 -0.18 -11.53 -0.71
C LEU A 180 0.54 -10.47 0.12
N LEU A 181 0.00 -9.25 0.19
CA LEU A 181 0.57 -8.14 0.99
C LEU A 181 0.55 -8.47 2.49
N ARG A 182 -0.53 -9.08 2.99
CA ARG A 182 -0.62 -9.54 4.39
C ARG A 182 0.43 -10.62 4.68
N GLY A 183 0.58 -11.62 3.80
CA GLY A 183 1.62 -12.65 3.91
C GLY A 183 3.02 -12.05 3.88
N TRP A 184 3.28 -11.10 2.97
CA TRP A 184 4.55 -10.40 2.88
C TRP A 184 4.88 -9.58 4.15
N ALA A 185 3.91 -8.85 4.69
CA ALA A 185 4.08 -8.10 5.94
C ALA A 185 4.37 -9.04 7.12
N GLY A 186 3.60 -10.15 7.23
CA GLY A 186 3.72 -11.15 8.29
C GLY A 186 5.02 -11.94 8.27
N ALA A 187 5.73 -11.99 7.14
CA ALA A 187 6.97 -12.77 6.99
C ALA A 187 8.21 -12.12 7.65
N GLY A 188 8.08 -11.00 8.37
CA GLY A 188 9.22 -10.34 9.01
C GLY A 188 8.88 -9.01 9.64
N ARG A 189 9.92 -8.22 9.95
CA ARG A 189 9.75 -6.84 10.44
C ARG A 189 9.44 -5.91 9.25
N ARG A 190 8.21 -5.97 8.79
CA ARG A 190 7.68 -5.25 7.62
C ARG A 190 6.30 -4.71 7.94
N ALA A 191 5.86 -3.71 7.20
CA ALA A 191 4.46 -3.25 7.20
C ALA A 191 4.08 -2.75 5.81
N ALA A 192 2.79 -2.82 5.49
CA ALA A 192 2.25 -2.22 4.29
C ALA A 192 1.09 -1.28 4.65
N LEU A 193 1.01 -0.14 3.93
CA LEU A 193 -0.10 0.81 3.99
C LEU A 193 -0.65 0.99 2.58
N VAL A 194 -1.92 0.67 2.40
CA VAL A 194 -2.59 0.64 1.11
C VAL A 194 -3.76 1.61 1.10
N ALA A 195 -3.77 2.59 0.21
CA ALA A 195 -4.97 3.37 -0.06
C ALA A 195 -5.97 2.49 -0.81
N LEU A 196 -7.20 2.41 -0.33
CA LEU A 196 -8.25 1.57 -0.88
C LEU A 196 -9.52 2.40 -1.11
N HIS A 197 -10.28 2.03 -2.16
CA HIS A 197 -11.59 2.62 -2.42
C HIS A 197 -12.74 1.82 -1.84
N ASP A 198 -12.61 0.50 -1.83
CA ASP A 198 -13.65 -0.43 -1.39
C ASP A 198 -13.55 -0.66 0.13
N PRO A 199 -14.50 -0.12 0.92
CA PRO A 199 -14.49 -0.30 2.36
C PRO A 199 -14.73 -1.75 2.80
N ALA A 200 -15.49 -2.54 2.04
CA ALA A 200 -15.74 -3.94 2.37
C ALA A 200 -14.46 -4.77 2.16
N LEU A 201 -13.71 -4.51 1.08
CA LEU A 201 -12.41 -5.09 0.84
C LEU A 201 -11.40 -4.70 1.95
N ALA A 202 -11.40 -3.43 2.36
CA ALA A 202 -10.52 -2.92 3.41
C ALA A 202 -10.82 -3.55 4.77
N LEU A 203 -12.09 -3.61 5.18
CA LEU A 203 -12.54 -4.20 6.45
C LEU A 203 -12.17 -5.68 6.58
N ASN A 204 -12.17 -6.42 5.48
CA ASN A 204 -11.91 -7.87 5.49
C ASN A 204 -10.47 -8.23 5.13
N GLY A 205 -9.73 -7.31 4.50
CA GLY A 205 -8.38 -7.54 4.01
C GLY A 205 -7.26 -6.98 4.89
N CYS A 206 -7.54 -5.92 5.67
CA CYS A 206 -6.53 -5.20 6.45
C CYS A 206 -6.62 -5.49 7.96
N ASP A 207 -5.47 -5.41 8.64
CA ASP A 207 -5.38 -5.56 10.10
C ASP A 207 -5.78 -4.28 10.84
N GLY A 208 -5.60 -3.13 10.20
CA GLY A 208 -6.00 -1.82 10.69
C GLY A 208 -6.37 -0.88 9.54
N LEU A 209 -7.21 0.13 9.83
CA LEU A 209 -7.65 1.11 8.84
C LEU A 209 -7.50 2.52 9.39
N LEU A 210 -6.80 3.37 8.64
CA LEU A 210 -6.75 4.81 8.89
C LEU A 210 -7.92 5.48 8.18
N ILE A 211 -8.69 6.27 8.89
CA ILE A 211 -9.80 7.05 8.34
C ILE A 211 -9.29 8.46 8.03
N LEU A 212 -9.13 8.78 6.75
CA LEU A 212 -8.61 10.06 6.29
C LEU A 212 -9.74 10.94 5.77
N ALA A 213 -9.99 12.04 6.45
CA ALA A 213 -10.94 13.05 6.03
C ALA A 213 -10.34 14.45 6.23
N GLU A 214 -10.61 15.38 5.30
CA GLU A 214 -10.18 16.78 5.36
C GLU A 214 -8.68 16.97 5.62
N GLY A 215 -7.86 16.08 5.02
CA GLY A 215 -6.40 16.12 5.17
C GLY A 215 -5.88 15.71 6.56
N ARG A 216 -6.69 15.04 7.38
CA ARG A 216 -6.34 14.56 8.72
C ARG A 216 -6.76 13.11 8.92
N VAL A 217 -6.00 12.36 9.70
CA VAL A 217 -6.44 11.05 10.20
C VAL A 217 -7.40 11.28 11.37
N GLN A 218 -8.66 10.93 11.17
CA GLN A 218 -9.74 11.11 12.16
C GLN A 218 -9.73 9.98 13.20
N GLY A 219 -9.17 8.83 12.86
CA GLY A 219 -9.10 7.67 13.74
C GLY A 219 -8.48 6.47 13.06
N THR A 220 -8.23 5.44 13.85
CA THR A 220 -7.75 4.14 13.38
C THR A 220 -8.71 3.05 13.83
N LEU A 221 -9.17 2.21 12.90
CA LEU A 221 -10.01 1.04 13.18
C LEU A 221 -9.17 -0.23 13.19
N ARG A 222 -9.59 -1.19 14.00
CA ARG A 222 -9.11 -2.57 14.01
C ARG A 222 -10.27 -3.51 13.68
N PRO A 223 -10.51 -3.84 12.40
CA PRO A 223 -11.71 -4.56 11.97
C PRO A 223 -12.00 -5.87 12.72
N ALA A 224 -10.93 -6.58 13.11
CA ALA A 224 -11.06 -7.83 13.86
C ALA A 224 -11.44 -7.63 15.34
N ALA A 225 -11.12 -6.48 15.94
CA ALA A 225 -11.26 -6.23 17.37
C ALA A 225 -12.38 -5.25 17.71
N ASP A 226 -12.60 -4.25 16.86
CA ASP A 226 -13.57 -3.18 17.14
C ASP A 226 -15.01 -3.69 16.97
N GLU A 227 -15.92 -3.19 17.79
CA GLU A 227 -17.33 -3.49 17.70
C GLU A 227 -17.95 -2.87 16.42
N PRO A 228 -18.95 -3.55 15.80
CA PRO A 228 -19.60 -3.04 14.59
C PRO A 228 -20.07 -1.58 14.70
N ALA A 229 -20.64 -1.19 15.83
CA ALA A 229 -21.12 0.18 16.06
C ALA A 229 -19.97 1.23 16.02
N ALA A 230 -18.78 0.89 16.49
CA ALA A 230 -17.61 1.77 16.40
C ALA A 230 -17.12 1.92 14.96
N ILE A 231 -17.13 0.81 14.20
CA ILE A 231 -16.79 0.80 12.78
C ILE A 231 -17.81 1.66 11.99
N GLU A 232 -19.11 1.49 12.24
CA GLU A 232 -20.19 2.29 11.63
C GLU A 232 -19.97 3.79 11.88
N ALA A 233 -19.73 4.16 13.14
CA ALA A 233 -19.53 5.56 13.52
C ALA A 233 -18.34 6.19 12.76
N ALA A 234 -17.22 5.48 12.63
CA ALA A 234 -16.06 5.95 11.89
C ALA A 234 -16.31 6.02 10.38
N LEU A 235 -17.00 5.04 9.79
CA LEU A 235 -17.28 5.01 8.35
C LEU A 235 -18.37 6.01 7.94
N ARG A 236 -19.26 6.39 8.84
CA ARG A 236 -20.35 7.35 8.57
C ARG A 236 -19.83 8.68 8.06
N THR A 237 -18.66 9.13 8.52
CA THR A 237 -18.03 10.39 8.07
C THR A 237 -17.62 10.36 6.60
N LEU A 238 -17.38 9.17 6.05
CA LEU A 238 -16.93 8.99 4.67
C LEU A 238 -18.04 8.58 3.71
N TYR A 239 -18.98 7.75 4.18
CA TYR A 239 -19.95 7.04 3.33
C TYR A 239 -21.41 7.37 3.65
N GLY A 240 -21.65 8.25 4.63
CA GLY A 240 -23.00 8.53 5.12
C GLY A 240 -23.56 7.40 5.98
N PRO A 241 -24.89 7.28 6.12
CA PRO A 241 -25.52 6.22 6.90
C PRO A 241 -25.15 4.83 6.38
N VAL A 242 -24.49 4.04 7.22
CA VAL A 242 -24.09 2.66 6.93
C VAL A 242 -24.30 1.81 8.17
N SER A 243 -24.57 0.53 8.00
CA SER A 243 -24.52 -0.48 9.06
C SER A 243 -23.47 -1.54 8.77
N VAL A 244 -22.88 -2.10 9.82
CA VAL A 244 -21.85 -3.14 9.76
C VAL A 244 -22.32 -4.35 10.54
N ARG A 245 -22.28 -5.52 9.91
CA ARG A 245 -22.67 -6.79 10.54
C ARG A 245 -21.51 -7.78 10.47
N ARG A 246 -21.30 -8.50 11.57
CA ARG A 246 -20.41 -9.66 11.57
C ARG A 246 -21.18 -10.87 11.08
N CYS A 247 -20.63 -11.60 10.14
CA CYS A 247 -21.11 -12.89 9.67
C CYS A 247 -19.93 -13.87 9.55
N GLN A 248 -20.22 -15.11 9.21
CA GLN A 248 -19.21 -16.10 8.88
C GLN A 248 -19.36 -16.53 7.43
N ASN A 249 -18.23 -16.71 6.73
CA ASN A 249 -18.24 -17.34 5.42
C ASN A 249 -18.47 -18.85 5.54
N ARG A 250 -18.58 -19.55 4.41
CA ARG A 250 -18.81 -21.02 4.40
C ARG A 250 -17.72 -21.82 5.14
N ALA A 251 -16.52 -21.28 5.28
CA ALA A 251 -15.41 -21.90 6.01
C ALA A 251 -15.39 -21.54 7.50
N GLY A 252 -16.40 -20.80 8.00
CA GLY A 252 -16.46 -20.36 9.40
C GLY A 252 -15.61 -19.14 9.74
N ASN A 253 -14.93 -18.55 8.77
CA ASN A 253 -14.10 -17.35 9.00
C ASN A 253 -14.99 -16.13 9.19
N PRO A 254 -14.71 -15.26 10.20
CA PRO A 254 -15.46 -14.03 10.42
C PRO A 254 -15.28 -13.06 9.24
N GLN A 255 -16.36 -12.41 8.87
CA GLN A 255 -16.43 -11.41 7.81
C GLN A 255 -17.26 -10.22 8.29
N LEU A 256 -16.90 -9.02 7.83
CA LEU A 256 -17.69 -7.80 8.03
C LEU A 256 -18.44 -7.47 6.75
N VAL A 257 -19.75 -7.35 6.86
CA VAL A 257 -20.63 -6.92 5.76
C VAL A 257 -21.01 -5.47 6.02
N LEU A 258 -20.75 -4.63 5.04
CA LEU A 258 -21.14 -3.22 5.04
C LEU A 258 -22.43 -3.07 4.23
N LEU A 259 -23.45 -2.49 4.83
CA LEU A 259 -24.73 -2.21 4.19
C LEU A 259 -24.92 -0.69 4.15
N LYS A 260 -25.40 -0.19 3.01
CA LYS A 260 -25.82 1.19 2.89
C LYS A 260 -27.23 1.30 3.48
N GLU A 261 -27.43 2.26 4.36
CA GLU A 261 -28.74 2.58 4.89
C GLU A 261 -29.38 3.71 4.07
N GLU A 262 -30.68 3.65 3.89
CA GLU A 262 -31.45 4.74 3.32
C GLU A 262 -31.57 5.84 4.37
N GLY A 263 -31.19 7.06 4.01
CA GLY A 263 -31.29 8.25 4.86
C GLY A 263 -32.64 8.92 4.75
#